data_fa75c291ef4a34fe6454cecd79b78303
#
_entry.id   fa75c291ef4a34fe6454cecd79b78303
#
_cell.length_a   1.000
_cell.length_b   1.000
_cell.length_c   1.000
_cell.angle_alpha   90.00
_cell.angle_beta   90.00
_cell.angle_gamma   90.00
#
_symmetry.space_group_name_H-M   'P 1'
#
loop_
_entity.id
_entity.type
_entity.pdbx_description
1 polymer ?
#
loop_
_entity_poly.entity_id
_entity_poly.type
_entity_poly.pdbx_seq_one_letter_code
_entity_poly.pdbx_strand_id
1 'polypeptide(L)'
;MADVKIVDIDGSQWNMKDQVARDKIAELTESLIAQDLEDIEIDLGVDFTATFARLIQHYKVGKIHFAKVEIENISGKGIGTAETANIGKVSLIPKKETGFLLFDYKNSAILRCYIDKDSSIRIGESKGVVQGNNICYGELIFAEA
;
A
#
# COMPACT_ATOMS: atom_id res chain seq x y z
N MET A 1 -10.97 12.62 -40.36
CA MET A 1 -10.40 13.39 -39.24
C MET A 1 -10.10 14.79 -39.70
N ALA A 2 -10.60 15.82 -39.04
CA ALA A 2 -10.37 17.19 -39.42
C ALA A 2 -8.87 17.50 -39.48
N ASP A 3 -8.44 18.23 -40.49
CA ASP A 3 -7.07 18.68 -40.60
C ASP A 3 -6.68 19.55 -39.43
N VAL A 4 -5.54 19.27 -38.90
CA VAL A 4 -5.01 19.94 -37.75
C VAL A 4 -4.46 21.28 -38.14
N LYS A 5 -4.98 22.36 -37.56
CA LYS A 5 -4.43 23.68 -37.76
C LYS A 5 -2.99 23.72 -37.25
N ILE A 6 -2.11 24.26 -38.08
CA ILE A 6 -0.76 24.60 -37.66
C ILE A 6 -0.86 25.93 -36.91
N VAL A 7 -0.31 25.94 -35.70
CA VAL A 7 -0.24 27.15 -34.87
C VAL A 7 1.20 27.59 -34.77
N ASP A 8 1.46 28.83 -35.05
CA ASP A 8 2.78 29.46 -34.88
C ASP A 8 2.93 29.94 -33.44
N ILE A 9 3.87 29.37 -32.74
CA ILE A 9 4.23 29.78 -31.39
C ILE A 9 5.74 30.03 -31.37
N ASP A 10 6.14 31.25 -31.07
CA ASP A 10 7.55 31.65 -30.98
C ASP A 10 8.41 31.25 -32.20
N GLY A 11 7.84 31.38 -33.41
CA GLY A 11 8.52 31.03 -34.66
C GLY A 11 8.59 29.51 -34.94
N SER A 12 7.93 28.69 -34.14
CA SER A 12 7.81 27.24 -34.34
C SER A 12 6.41 26.89 -34.79
N GLN A 13 6.28 26.12 -35.86
CA GLN A 13 4.99 25.61 -36.31
C GLN A 13 4.62 24.35 -35.53
N TRP A 14 3.48 24.40 -34.84
CA TRP A 14 2.95 23.31 -34.06
C TRP A 14 1.67 22.77 -34.68
N ASN A 15 1.63 21.48 -34.84
CA ASN A 15 0.41 20.77 -35.19
C ASN A 15 -0.42 20.54 -33.92
N MET A 16 -1.73 20.83 -33.94
CA MET A 16 -2.60 20.61 -32.76
C MET A 16 -2.64 19.14 -32.28
N LYS A 17 -2.40 18.17 -33.17
CA LYS A 17 -2.21 16.78 -32.78
C LYS A 17 -0.98 16.61 -31.89
N ASP A 18 0.09 17.32 -32.22
CA ASP A 18 1.32 17.26 -31.41
C ASP A 18 1.10 17.88 -30.03
N GLN A 19 0.28 18.95 -29.95
CA GLN A 19 -0.07 19.56 -28.69
C GLN A 19 -0.88 18.58 -27.82
N VAL A 20 -1.90 17.94 -28.38
CA VAL A 20 -2.69 16.92 -27.64
C VAL A 20 -1.81 15.77 -27.17
N ALA A 21 -0.89 15.30 -28.01
CA ALA A 21 0.06 14.25 -27.63
C ALA A 21 0.99 14.69 -26.50
N ARG A 22 1.48 15.92 -26.53
CA ARG A 22 2.33 16.49 -25.48
C ARG A 22 1.59 16.65 -24.16
N ASP A 23 0.35 17.15 -24.21
CA ASP A 23 -0.49 17.30 -23.03
C ASP A 23 -0.76 15.94 -22.41
N LYS A 24 -1.00 14.93 -23.24
CA LYS A 24 -1.19 13.55 -22.78
C LYS A 24 0.07 12.95 -22.16
N ILE A 25 1.23 13.20 -22.75
CA ILE A 25 2.52 12.77 -22.20
C ILE A 25 2.80 13.48 -20.86
N ALA A 26 2.53 14.78 -20.76
CA ALA A 26 2.69 15.53 -19.51
C ALA A 26 1.77 14.97 -18.42
N GLU A 27 0.50 14.73 -18.71
CA GLU A 27 -0.47 14.12 -17.79
C GLU A 27 0.00 12.74 -17.32
N LEU A 28 0.46 11.89 -18.25
CA LEU A 28 0.99 10.57 -17.91
C LEU A 28 2.26 10.66 -17.07
N THR A 29 3.14 11.59 -17.36
CA THR A 29 4.38 11.80 -16.60
C THR A 29 4.06 12.26 -15.17
N GLU A 30 3.12 13.19 -15.00
CA GLU A 30 2.65 13.61 -13.68
C GLU A 30 2.06 12.44 -12.89
N SER A 31 1.28 11.57 -13.52
CA SER A 31 0.70 10.40 -12.88
C SER A 31 1.72 9.36 -12.43
N LEU A 32 2.94 9.41 -12.95
CA LEU A 32 4.04 8.51 -12.59
C LEU A 32 4.98 9.08 -11.52
N ILE A 33 4.75 10.31 -11.06
CA ILE A 33 5.51 10.89 -9.96
C ILE A 33 5.04 10.29 -8.64
N ALA A 34 5.99 9.88 -7.81
CA ALA A 34 5.68 9.40 -6.46
C ALA A 34 5.10 10.55 -5.61
N GLN A 35 4.00 10.25 -4.93
CA GLN A 35 3.34 11.16 -3.99
C GLN A 35 3.46 10.60 -2.58
N ASP A 36 4.14 11.32 -1.71
CA ASP A 36 4.19 10.97 -0.30
C ASP A 36 2.81 11.15 0.33
N LEU A 37 2.43 10.21 1.14
CA LEU A 37 1.17 10.18 1.85
C LEU A 37 1.42 10.11 3.36
N GLU A 38 0.42 10.50 4.13
CA GLU A 38 0.51 10.41 5.59
C GLU A 38 0.54 8.94 6.05
N ASP A 39 1.14 8.72 7.20
CA ASP A 39 1.10 7.44 7.90
C ASP A 39 -0.35 7.10 8.27
N ILE A 40 -0.68 5.83 8.26
CA ILE A 40 -2.03 5.34 8.55
C ILE A 40 -1.98 4.40 9.74
N GLU A 41 -2.75 4.70 10.77
CA GLU A 41 -2.95 3.77 11.88
C GLU A 41 -3.81 2.57 11.44
N ILE A 42 -3.47 1.40 11.95
CA ILE A 42 -4.30 0.20 11.82
C ILE A 42 -5.24 0.17 13.01
N ASP A 43 -6.54 0.24 12.77
CA ASP A 43 -7.57 0.11 13.79
C ASP A 43 -7.70 -1.38 14.18
N LEU A 44 -7.09 -1.74 15.30
CA LEU A 44 -7.03 -3.13 15.76
C LEU A 44 -8.40 -3.65 16.20
N GLY A 45 -8.69 -4.89 15.82
CA GLY A 45 -9.85 -5.61 16.30
C GLY A 45 -9.77 -5.90 17.83
N VAL A 46 -10.92 -6.14 18.43
CA VAL A 46 -11.06 -6.35 19.90
C VAL A 46 -10.24 -7.50 20.48
N ASP A 47 -9.89 -8.47 19.64
CA ASP A 47 -9.10 -9.65 20.04
C ASP A 47 -7.59 -9.43 19.93
N PHE A 48 -7.16 -8.23 19.54
CA PHE A 48 -5.75 -7.90 19.33
C PHE A 48 -5.32 -6.69 20.12
N THR A 49 -4.07 -6.71 20.54
CA THR A 49 -3.38 -5.58 21.16
C THR A 49 -2.02 -5.41 20.53
N ALA A 50 -1.57 -4.17 20.45
CA ALA A 50 -0.22 -3.80 20.07
C ALA A 50 0.15 -2.47 20.72
N THR A 51 1.43 -2.18 20.86
CA THR A 51 1.89 -0.83 21.30
C THR A 51 1.56 0.19 20.21
N PHE A 52 1.81 -0.18 18.96
CA PHE A 52 1.33 0.52 17.78
C PHE A 52 1.17 -0.46 16.61
N ALA A 53 0.30 -0.11 15.68
CA ALA A 53 0.13 -0.81 14.42
C ALA A 53 -0.16 0.23 13.33
N ARG A 54 0.69 0.31 12.30
CA ARG A 54 0.61 1.41 11.34
C ARG A 54 1.24 1.07 9.98
N LEU A 55 0.82 1.83 8.97
CA LEU A 55 1.48 1.94 7.69
C LEU A 55 2.30 3.23 7.70
N ILE A 56 3.59 3.10 7.50
CA ILE A 56 4.55 4.22 7.48
C ILE A 56 5.28 4.27 6.14
N GLN A 57 6.00 5.35 5.89
CA GLN A 57 6.70 5.54 4.61
C GLN A 57 5.76 5.29 3.43
N HIS A 58 4.53 5.76 3.58
CA HIS A 58 3.47 5.53 2.62
C HIS A 58 3.58 6.52 1.46
N TYR A 59 3.65 6.01 0.26
CA TYR A 59 3.59 6.81 -0.97
C TYR A 59 2.84 6.05 -2.05
N LYS A 60 2.45 6.77 -3.09
CA LYS A 60 1.82 6.16 -4.26
C LYS A 60 2.40 6.67 -5.58
N VAL A 61 2.34 5.83 -6.59
CA VAL A 61 2.64 6.17 -7.98
C VAL A 61 1.42 5.77 -8.80
N GLY A 62 0.72 6.75 -9.35
CA GLY A 62 -0.58 6.53 -9.97
C GLY A 62 -1.57 5.93 -8.96
N LYS A 63 -2.02 4.71 -9.23
CA LYS A 63 -2.94 3.95 -8.36
C LYS A 63 -2.25 2.86 -7.53
N ILE A 64 -0.94 2.79 -7.57
CA ILE A 64 -0.19 1.78 -6.81
C ILE A 64 0.34 2.42 -5.53
N HIS A 65 -0.04 1.85 -4.42
CA HIS A 65 0.42 2.20 -3.09
C HIS A 65 1.61 1.33 -2.67
N PHE A 66 2.55 1.97 -2.03
CA PHE A 66 3.72 1.36 -1.39
C PHE A 66 3.73 1.83 0.06
N ALA A 67 3.77 0.91 0.99
CA ALA A 67 3.83 1.23 2.39
C ALA A 67 4.66 0.19 3.15
N LYS A 68 5.27 0.62 4.25
CA LYS A 68 5.86 -0.28 5.23
C LYS A 68 4.85 -0.51 6.33
N VAL A 69 4.55 -1.75 6.60
CA VAL A 69 3.73 -2.15 7.76
C VAL A 69 4.64 -2.33 8.95
N GLU A 70 4.28 -1.73 10.08
CA GLU A 70 5.03 -1.80 11.31
C GLU A 70 4.08 -2.03 12.49
N ILE A 71 4.28 -3.14 13.21
CA ILE A 71 3.44 -3.51 14.34
C ILE A 71 4.34 -3.90 15.51
N GLU A 72 4.25 -3.18 16.63
CA GLU A 72 5.02 -3.47 17.83
C GLU A 72 4.18 -4.22 18.87
N ASN A 73 4.76 -5.29 19.41
CA ASN A 73 4.16 -6.09 20.48
C ASN A 73 2.77 -6.65 20.15
N ILE A 74 2.58 -7.10 18.90
CA ILE A 74 1.31 -7.71 18.52
C ILE A 74 1.02 -8.95 19.34
N SER A 75 -0.16 -9.04 19.91
CA SER A 75 -0.69 -10.18 20.62
C SER A 75 -2.17 -10.36 20.33
N GLY A 76 -2.61 -11.59 20.23
CA GLY A 76 -4.01 -11.88 19.99
C GLY A 76 -4.23 -13.27 19.38
N LYS A 77 -5.46 -13.50 18.99
CA LYS A 77 -5.89 -14.77 18.41
C LYS A 77 -5.19 -15.03 17.08
N GLY A 78 -4.68 -16.23 16.86
CA GLY A 78 -4.00 -16.62 15.63
C GLY A 78 -2.51 -16.29 15.57
N ILE A 79 -1.99 -15.50 16.52
CA ILE A 79 -0.55 -15.24 16.61
C ILE A 79 0.16 -16.47 17.14
N GLY A 80 1.11 -16.98 16.37
CA GLY A 80 1.86 -18.20 16.71
C GLY A 80 1.10 -19.51 16.46
N THR A 81 -0.07 -19.44 15.83
CA THR A 81 -0.89 -20.60 15.44
C THR A 81 -1.15 -20.59 13.94
N ALA A 82 -1.70 -21.67 13.39
CA ALA A 82 -2.13 -21.74 11.99
C ALA A 82 -3.55 -21.18 11.76
N GLU A 83 -4.15 -20.55 12.76
CA GLU A 83 -5.51 -20.02 12.65
C GLU A 83 -5.53 -18.69 11.93
N THR A 84 -6.49 -18.53 11.02
CA THR A 84 -6.78 -17.26 10.36
C THR A 84 -7.48 -16.32 11.33
N ALA A 85 -7.01 -15.10 11.42
CA ALA A 85 -7.63 -14.09 12.27
C ALA A 85 -7.58 -12.70 11.62
N ASN A 86 -8.63 -11.91 11.81
CA ASN A 86 -8.69 -10.52 11.38
C ASN A 86 -8.05 -9.65 12.45
N ILE A 87 -6.92 -9.00 12.10
CA ILE A 87 -6.17 -8.13 13.02
C ILE A 87 -6.88 -6.79 13.23
N GLY A 88 -7.43 -6.22 12.16
CA GLY A 88 -7.99 -4.88 12.19
C GLY A 88 -8.31 -4.34 10.81
N LYS A 89 -8.47 -3.03 10.71
CA LYS A 89 -8.79 -2.33 9.46
C LYS A 89 -7.88 -1.13 9.23
N VAL A 90 -7.74 -0.77 7.98
CA VAL A 90 -7.07 0.47 7.54
C VAL A 90 -8.03 1.31 6.71
N SER A 91 -7.74 2.59 6.53
CA SER A 91 -8.56 3.49 5.72
C SER A 91 -8.33 3.38 4.20
N LEU A 92 -7.66 2.33 3.74
CA LEU A 92 -7.35 2.10 2.33
C LEU A 92 -8.18 0.92 1.79
N ILE A 93 -8.66 1.07 0.56
CA ILE A 93 -9.46 0.04 -0.10
C ILE A 93 -8.67 -0.52 -1.29
N PRO A 94 -8.10 -1.72 -1.18
CA PRO A 94 -7.40 -2.32 -2.29
C PRO A 94 -8.37 -2.82 -3.36
N LYS A 95 -7.93 -2.79 -4.61
CA LYS A 95 -8.71 -3.27 -5.75
C LYS A 95 -8.99 -4.78 -5.66
N LYS A 96 -8.07 -5.53 -5.06
CA LYS A 96 -8.17 -6.96 -4.82
C LYS A 96 -7.42 -7.33 -3.55
N GLU A 97 -7.75 -8.48 -2.98
CA GLU A 97 -6.96 -9.07 -1.89
C GLU A 97 -5.47 -9.09 -2.27
N THR A 98 -4.64 -8.62 -1.36
CA THR A 98 -3.20 -8.55 -1.55
C THR A 98 -2.48 -9.12 -0.35
N GLY A 99 -1.61 -10.11 -0.60
CA GLY A 99 -0.79 -10.75 0.42
C GLY A 99 0.50 -9.98 0.68
N PHE A 100 0.96 -10.01 1.94
CA PHE A 100 2.25 -9.50 2.34
C PHE A 100 2.80 -10.31 3.52
N LEU A 101 4.09 -10.15 3.82
CA LEU A 101 4.73 -10.84 4.93
C LEU A 101 5.18 -9.83 5.97
N LEU A 102 4.93 -10.16 7.24
CA LEU A 102 5.53 -9.48 8.38
C LEU A 102 6.61 -10.36 8.98
N PHE A 103 7.75 -9.78 9.25
CA PHE A 103 8.90 -10.45 9.83
C PHE A 103 9.16 -9.92 11.24
N ASP A 104 9.22 -10.83 12.20
CA ASP A 104 9.82 -10.58 13.50
C ASP A 104 11.29 -11.01 13.46
N TYR A 105 12.17 -10.06 13.21
CA TYR A 105 13.59 -10.34 13.05
C TYR A 105 14.25 -10.92 14.30
N LYS A 106 13.73 -10.61 15.46
CA LYS A 106 14.32 -11.02 16.73
C LYS A 106 14.09 -12.51 17.03
N ASN A 107 12.94 -13.03 16.64
CA ASN A 107 12.54 -14.41 16.90
C ASN A 107 12.43 -15.25 15.62
N SER A 108 12.80 -14.71 14.47
CA SER A 108 12.69 -15.39 13.18
C SER A 108 11.25 -15.84 12.86
N ALA A 109 10.26 -15.15 13.40
CA ALA A 109 8.87 -15.42 13.10
C ALA A 109 8.43 -14.72 11.81
N ILE A 110 7.54 -15.37 11.07
CA ILE A 110 6.96 -14.87 9.84
C ILE A 110 5.44 -14.97 9.95
N LEU A 111 4.77 -13.85 9.71
CA LEU A 111 3.31 -13.78 9.61
C LEU A 111 2.93 -13.52 8.15
N ARG A 112 2.19 -14.44 7.54
CA ARG A 112 1.58 -14.20 6.24
C ARG A 112 0.28 -13.44 6.44
N CYS A 113 0.23 -12.25 5.92
CA CYS A 113 -0.90 -11.35 6.07
C CYS A 113 -1.54 -11.03 4.71
N TYR A 114 -2.77 -10.55 4.77
CA TYR A 114 -3.53 -10.11 3.61
C TYR A 114 -4.26 -8.83 3.96
N ILE A 115 -4.33 -7.90 3.01
CA ILE A 115 -5.31 -6.82 3.04
C ILE A 115 -6.45 -7.19 2.09
N ASP A 116 -7.65 -7.23 2.61
CA ASP A 116 -8.85 -7.62 1.88
C ASP A 116 -9.55 -6.40 1.24
N LYS A 117 -10.46 -6.62 0.32
CA LYS A 117 -11.21 -5.57 -0.37
C LYS A 117 -12.09 -4.71 0.54
N ASP A 118 -12.38 -5.17 1.73
CA ASP A 118 -13.13 -4.44 2.76
C ASP A 118 -12.22 -3.66 3.72
N SER A 119 -10.93 -3.52 3.36
CA SER A 119 -9.90 -2.85 4.14
C SER A 119 -9.46 -3.58 5.41
N SER A 120 -9.92 -4.80 5.63
CA SER A 120 -9.46 -5.59 6.77
C SER A 120 -8.07 -6.19 6.52
N ILE A 121 -7.27 -6.26 7.59
CA ILE A 121 -5.99 -6.95 7.60
C ILE A 121 -6.16 -8.27 8.34
N ARG A 122 -5.81 -9.34 7.66
CA ARG A 122 -5.99 -10.71 8.14
C ARG A 122 -4.65 -11.45 8.21
N ILE A 123 -4.44 -12.22 9.26
CA ILE A 123 -3.36 -13.21 9.32
C ILE A 123 -3.90 -14.51 8.72
N GLY A 124 -3.21 -15.05 7.73
CA GLY A 124 -3.54 -16.34 7.13
C GLY A 124 -2.72 -17.50 7.71
N GLU A 125 -1.47 -17.26 8.05
CA GLU A 125 -0.55 -18.27 8.57
C GLU A 125 0.56 -17.59 9.34
N SER A 126 1.00 -18.21 10.43
CA SER A 126 2.19 -17.76 11.13
C SER A 126 3.18 -18.92 11.36
N LYS A 127 4.47 -18.62 11.22
CA LYS A 127 5.57 -19.52 11.56
C LYS A 127 6.44 -18.87 12.63
N GLY A 128 6.83 -19.66 13.62
CA GLY A 128 7.56 -19.15 14.76
C GLY A 128 6.66 -18.49 15.78
N VAL A 129 7.25 -17.98 16.84
CA VAL A 129 6.56 -17.32 17.95
C VAL A 129 6.89 -15.84 17.94
N VAL A 130 5.89 -15.00 17.77
CA VAL A 130 6.01 -13.56 18.00
C VAL A 130 5.96 -13.34 19.51
N GLN A 131 7.02 -12.80 20.05
CA GLN A 131 7.09 -12.48 21.49
C GLN A 131 6.96 -10.96 21.69
N GLY A 132 6.50 -10.58 22.88
CA GLY A 132 6.43 -9.17 23.28
C GLY A 132 7.79 -8.46 23.21
N ASN A 133 7.78 -7.14 23.14
CA ASN A 133 8.92 -6.24 22.93
C ASN A 133 9.61 -6.38 21.57
N ASN A 134 8.88 -6.79 20.55
CA ASN A 134 9.36 -6.90 19.19
C ASN A 134 8.54 -6.08 18.21
N ILE A 135 9.19 -5.65 17.15
CA ILE A 135 8.56 -4.98 16.03
C ILE A 135 8.53 -5.95 14.86
N CYS A 136 7.34 -6.17 14.32
CA CYS A 136 7.16 -6.88 13.07
C CYS A 136 7.13 -5.87 11.92
N TYR A 137 7.88 -6.13 10.87
CA TYR A 137 7.97 -5.29 9.68
C TYR A 137 7.56 -6.06 8.44
N GLY A 138 6.95 -5.36 7.52
CA GLY A 138 6.65 -5.88 6.21
C GLY A 138 6.45 -4.77 5.18
N GLU A 139 6.50 -5.14 3.92
CA GLU A 139 6.19 -4.26 2.80
C GLU A 139 4.85 -4.64 2.22
N LEU A 140 4.01 -3.65 2.01
CA LEU A 140 2.70 -3.79 1.41
C LEU A 140 2.65 -2.98 0.11
N ILE A 141 2.36 -3.66 -0.99
CA ILE A 141 2.21 -3.04 -2.31
C ILE A 141 0.85 -3.48 -2.86
N PHE A 142 0.01 -2.52 -3.19
CA PHE A 142 -1.31 -2.83 -3.74
C PHE A 142 -1.83 -1.73 -4.66
N ALA A 143 -2.77 -2.09 -5.54
CA ALA A 143 -3.54 -1.12 -6.32
C ALA A 143 -4.78 -0.68 -5.53
N GLU A 144 -5.07 0.60 -5.50
CA GLU A 144 -6.31 1.13 -4.92
C GLU A 144 -7.53 0.79 -5.80
N ALA A 145 -8.65 0.67 -5.16
CA ALA A 145 -9.93 0.42 -5.83
C ALA A 145 -10.35 1.56 -6.78
#